data_776d3477a11bcdc461e4e0f041d30e21
#
_entry.id   776d3477a11bcdc461e4e0f041d30e21
#
_cell.length_a   1.000
_cell.length_b   1.000
_cell.length_c   1.000
_cell.angle_alpha   90.00
_cell.angle_beta   90.00
_cell.angle_gamma   90.00
#
_symmetry.space_group_name_H-M   'P 1'
#
loop_
_entity.id
_entity.type
_entity.pdbx_description
1 polymer ?
#
loop_
_entity_poly.entity_id
_entity_poly.type
_entity_poly.pdbx_seq_one_letter_code
_entity_poly.pdbx_strand_id
1 'polypeptide(L)'
;LLQMDFGSYKEYDMKNRLFNRNLAGGALLDIGVYALSFLRWFMSSKPDQILSQVKYAPTGVDEQASILLKNKEEEMATVILSLHAKQPKRGTISFDKAYIELFEYPRGEEAIITYTEDGHKEVVSVGSTDRALEYEVADMEVAVAGEENRMHLDYTIDVMDMMNSIRKDWGMRYPEEEEG
;
A
#
# COMPACT_ATOMS: atom_id res chain seq x y z
N LEU A 1 4.93 4.91 -14.46
CA LEU A 1 5.58 3.97 -13.55
C LEU A 1 5.36 4.42 -12.10
N LEU A 2 5.03 3.48 -11.22
CA LEU A 2 4.78 3.76 -9.80
C LEU A 2 5.71 2.92 -8.90
N GLN A 3 6.10 3.49 -7.77
CA GLN A 3 6.90 2.78 -6.76
C GLN A 3 6.41 3.13 -5.37
N MET A 4 6.37 2.14 -4.49
CA MET A 4 6.04 2.36 -3.08
C MET A 4 6.93 1.51 -2.18
N ASP A 5 7.70 2.18 -1.33
CA ASP A 5 8.52 1.56 -0.30
C ASP A 5 7.85 1.75 1.06
N PHE A 6 7.63 0.65 1.80
CA PHE A 6 7.10 0.73 3.14
C PHE A 6 7.78 -0.29 4.05
N GLY A 7 8.71 0.17 4.87
CA GLY A 7 9.41 -0.66 5.86
C GLY A 7 9.35 -0.08 7.25
N SER A 8 8.93 -0.89 8.21
CA SER A 8 8.83 -0.53 9.62
C SER A 8 9.57 -1.58 10.44
N TYR A 9 10.78 -1.24 10.93
CA TYR A 9 11.51 -2.18 11.77
C TYR A 9 10.72 -2.52 13.03
N LYS A 10 10.49 -3.80 13.24
CA LYS A 10 9.91 -4.38 14.44
C LYS A 10 10.82 -5.51 14.93
N GLU A 11 11.06 -5.56 16.22
CA GLU A 11 11.72 -6.71 16.83
C GLU A 11 10.81 -7.94 16.74
N TYR A 12 11.44 -9.12 16.65
CA TYR A 12 10.67 -10.36 16.70
C TYR A 12 10.05 -10.56 18.07
N ASP A 13 8.75 -10.43 18.12
CA ASP A 13 7.91 -10.87 19.22
C ASP A 13 6.82 -11.78 18.67
N MET A 14 6.98 -13.09 18.88
CA MET A 14 6.07 -14.11 18.35
C MET A 14 4.68 -14.08 18.99
N LYS A 15 4.50 -13.31 20.07
CA LYS A 15 3.20 -13.05 20.69
C LYS A 15 2.53 -11.80 20.15
N ASN A 16 3.29 -10.90 19.54
CA ASN A 16 2.75 -9.70 18.90
C ASN A 16 1.97 -10.08 17.65
N ARG A 17 0.85 -9.41 17.39
CA ARG A 17 0.00 -9.65 16.23
C ARG A 17 0.77 -9.61 14.89
N LEU A 18 1.82 -8.80 14.79
CA LEU A 18 2.58 -8.62 13.53
C LEU A 18 3.30 -9.89 13.08
N PHE A 19 3.76 -10.71 14.02
CA PHE A 19 4.47 -11.96 13.73
C PHE A 19 3.69 -13.21 14.15
N ASN A 20 2.42 -13.06 14.51
CA ASN A 20 1.58 -14.18 14.96
C ASN A 20 0.59 -14.59 13.86
N ARG A 21 0.76 -15.82 13.34
CA ARG A 21 -0.12 -16.37 12.31
C ARG A 21 -1.58 -16.49 12.77
N ASN A 22 -1.81 -16.79 14.06
CA ASN A 22 -3.16 -16.92 14.62
C ASN A 22 -3.86 -15.56 14.82
N LEU A 23 -3.15 -14.45 14.60
CA LEU A 23 -3.68 -13.09 14.68
C LEU A 23 -3.60 -12.37 13.33
N ALA A 24 -3.55 -13.14 12.24
CA ALA A 24 -3.43 -12.63 10.87
C ALA A 24 -2.24 -11.66 10.70
N GLY A 25 -1.08 -12.01 11.27
CA GLY A 25 0.15 -11.24 11.15
C GLY A 25 0.74 -11.28 9.75
N GLY A 26 1.73 -10.45 9.50
CA GLY A 26 2.46 -10.35 8.25
C GLY A 26 2.50 -8.93 7.69
N ALA A 27 3.50 -8.67 6.85
CA ALA A 27 3.73 -7.36 6.24
C ALA A 27 2.64 -6.98 5.24
N LEU A 28 2.13 -7.96 4.48
CA LEU A 28 1.15 -7.70 3.43
C LEU A 28 -0.17 -7.16 4.00
N LEU A 29 -0.71 -7.79 5.05
CA LEU A 29 -1.96 -7.34 5.66
C LEU A 29 -1.78 -6.08 6.52
N ASP A 30 -0.65 -5.92 7.22
CA ASP A 30 -0.43 -4.79 8.13
C ASP A 30 -0.04 -3.49 7.40
N ILE A 31 0.95 -3.56 6.51
CA ILE A 31 1.49 -2.39 5.80
C ILE A 31 1.30 -2.45 4.28
N GLY A 32 1.11 -3.64 3.71
CA GLY A 32 0.89 -3.80 2.28
C GLY A 32 -0.43 -3.21 1.82
N VAL A 33 -1.47 -3.24 2.66
CA VAL A 33 -2.75 -2.59 2.36
C VAL A 33 -2.57 -1.10 2.02
N TYR A 34 -1.74 -0.39 2.75
CA TYR A 34 -1.44 1.03 2.47
C TYR A 34 -0.67 1.20 1.16
N ALA A 35 0.34 0.38 0.93
CA ALA A 35 1.17 0.46 -0.28
C ALA A 35 0.37 0.14 -1.55
N LEU A 36 -0.46 -0.91 -1.51
CA LEU A 36 -1.33 -1.28 -2.63
C LEU A 36 -2.45 -0.25 -2.86
N SER A 37 -3.00 0.35 -1.79
CA SER A 37 -3.96 1.44 -1.89
C SER A 37 -3.36 2.67 -2.56
N PHE A 38 -2.11 3.04 -2.20
CA PHE A 38 -1.39 4.11 -2.89
C PHE A 38 -1.29 3.86 -4.38
N LEU A 39 -0.84 2.67 -4.79
CA LEU A 39 -0.72 2.34 -6.22
C LEU A 39 -2.08 2.34 -6.91
N ARG A 40 -3.09 1.72 -6.29
CA ARG A 40 -4.44 1.66 -6.89
C ARG A 40 -5.06 3.03 -7.10
N TRP A 41 -4.74 3.99 -6.22
CA TRP A 41 -5.21 5.37 -6.35
C TRP A 41 -4.70 6.06 -7.61
N PHE A 42 -3.46 5.80 -8.00
CA PHE A 42 -2.82 6.46 -9.14
C PHE A 42 -2.84 5.64 -10.43
N MET A 43 -3.18 4.37 -10.37
CA MET A 43 -3.36 3.53 -11.56
C MET A 43 -4.76 3.72 -12.15
N SER A 44 -4.85 3.80 -13.47
CA SER A 44 -6.12 4.01 -14.19
C SER A 44 -7.06 2.80 -14.11
N SER A 45 -6.52 1.61 -13.87
CA SER A 45 -7.31 0.40 -13.61
C SER A 45 -6.60 -0.54 -12.64
N LYS A 46 -7.35 -1.51 -12.10
CA LYS A 46 -6.84 -2.58 -11.26
C LYS A 46 -5.72 -3.36 -11.98
N PRO A 47 -4.59 -3.64 -11.32
CA PRO A 47 -3.60 -4.57 -11.82
C PRO A 47 -4.18 -5.97 -12.07
N ASP A 48 -3.86 -6.55 -13.23
CA ASP A 48 -4.26 -7.89 -13.64
C ASP A 48 -3.08 -8.87 -13.75
N GLN A 49 -1.86 -8.36 -13.69
CA GLN A 49 -0.62 -9.14 -13.64
C GLN A 49 0.13 -8.81 -12.36
N ILE A 50 0.38 -9.83 -11.55
CA ILE A 50 1.06 -9.71 -10.27
C ILE A 50 2.17 -10.76 -10.21
N LEU A 51 3.40 -10.33 -9.95
CA LEU A 51 4.54 -11.19 -9.67
C LEU A 51 5.10 -10.79 -8.30
N SER A 52 5.40 -11.76 -7.45
CA SER A 52 5.88 -11.44 -6.12
C SER A 52 6.85 -12.47 -5.56
N GLN A 53 7.69 -12.02 -4.65
CA GLN A 53 8.52 -12.88 -3.81
C GLN A 53 8.33 -12.51 -2.35
N VAL A 54 8.41 -13.50 -1.49
CA VAL A 54 8.19 -13.37 -0.05
C VAL A 54 9.34 -13.97 0.75
N LYS A 55 9.71 -13.31 1.83
CA LYS A 55 10.52 -13.86 2.92
C LYS A 55 9.62 -14.07 4.13
N TYR A 56 9.59 -15.30 4.65
CA TYR A 56 8.81 -15.62 5.83
C TYR A 56 9.58 -15.37 7.11
N ALA A 57 8.88 -14.89 8.13
CA ALA A 57 9.33 -14.94 9.52
C ALA A 57 9.34 -16.39 10.04
N PRO A 58 10.03 -16.69 11.16
CA PRO A 58 10.02 -18.03 11.77
C PRO A 58 8.62 -18.57 12.12
N THR A 59 7.63 -17.71 12.25
CA THR A 59 6.22 -18.04 12.52
C THR A 59 5.42 -18.41 11.28
N GLY A 60 6.00 -18.28 10.09
CA GLY A 60 5.34 -18.57 8.82
C GLY A 60 4.48 -17.43 8.24
N VAL A 61 4.47 -16.24 8.89
CA VAL A 61 3.88 -15.04 8.27
C VAL A 61 4.90 -14.36 7.37
N ASP A 62 4.46 -13.58 6.42
CA ASP A 62 5.32 -12.79 5.54
C ASP A 62 5.98 -11.65 6.33
N GLU A 63 7.31 -11.62 6.31
CA GLU A 63 8.14 -10.60 6.94
C GLU A 63 8.52 -9.50 5.96
N GLN A 64 8.87 -9.90 4.74
CA GLN A 64 9.25 -9.02 3.66
C GLN A 64 8.64 -9.51 2.36
N ALA A 65 8.25 -8.57 1.50
CA ALA A 65 7.77 -8.88 0.17
C ALA A 65 8.26 -7.87 -0.87
N SER A 66 8.52 -8.36 -2.09
CA SER A 66 8.73 -7.56 -3.28
C SER A 66 7.66 -7.94 -4.30
N ILE A 67 6.91 -6.95 -4.77
CA ILE A 67 5.74 -7.16 -5.63
C ILE A 67 5.88 -6.30 -6.88
N LEU A 68 5.68 -6.91 -8.04
CA LEU A 68 5.57 -6.24 -9.33
C LEU A 68 4.13 -6.33 -9.81
N LEU A 69 3.60 -5.22 -10.26
CA LEU A 69 2.21 -5.09 -10.72
C LEU A 69 2.19 -4.48 -12.12
N LYS A 70 1.21 -4.91 -12.93
CA LYS A 70 0.93 -4.32 -14.23
C LYS A 70 -0.57 -4.39 -14.50
N ASN A 71 -1.14 -3.36 -15.12
CA ASN A 71 -2.53 -3.35 -15.55
C ASN A 71 -2.67 -3.46 -17.08
N LYS A 72 -3.90 -3.53 -17.56
CA LYS A 72 -4.21 -3.63 -19.02
C LYS A 72 -3.81 -2.39 -19.83
N GLU A 73 -3.63 -1.24 -19.18
CA GLU A 73 -3.14 0.00 -19.77
C GLU A 73 -1.60 0.07 -19.81
N GLU A 74 -0.92 -1.05 -19.54
CA GLU A 74 0.55 -1.17 -19.52
C GLU A 74 1.23 -0.32 -18.42
N GLU A 75 0.48 0.18 -17.44
CA GLU A 75 1.07 0.86 -16.30
C GLU A 75 1.71 -0.15 -15.36
N MET A 76 2.94 0.12 -14.93
CA MET A 76 3.72 -0.78 -14.08
C MET A 76 3.94 -0.16 -12.70
N ALA A 77 3.93 -1.01 -11.68
CA ALA A 77 4.21 -0.60 -10.32
C ALA A 77 5.08 -1.60 -9.56
N THR A 78 5.82 -1.10 -8.58
CA THR A 78 6.62 -1.91 -7.64
C THR A 78 6.28 -1.56 -6.21
N VAL A 79 6.20 -2.60 -5.36
CA VAL A 79 6.05 -2.46 -3.91
C VAL A 79 7.16 -3.23 -3.21
N ILE A 80 7.77 -2.62 -2.21
CA ILE A 80 8.70 -3.30 -1.29
C ILE A 80 8.18 -3.11 0.13
N LEU A 81 7.93 -4.23 0.82
CA LEU A 81 7.42 -4.27 2.18
C LEU A 81 8.44 -4.91 3.13
N SER A 82 8.56 -4.40 4.34
CA SER A 82 9.30 -5.07 5.40
C SER A 82 8.80 -4.71 6.80
N LEU A 83 8.61 -5.73 7.65
CA LEU A 83 8.43 -5.58 9.10
C LEU A 83 9.74 -5.70 9.88
N HIS A 84 10.85 -6.08 9.25
CA HIS A 84 12.13 -6.29 9.93
C HIS A 84 13.30 -5.50 9.33
N ALA A 85 13.01 -4.57 8.41
CA ALA A 85 13.95 -3.58 7.93
C ALA A 85 13.26 -2.22 7.82
N LYS A 86 13.90 -1.19 8.35
CA LYS A 86 13.40 0.18 8.18
C LYS A 86 13.67 0.64 6.76
N GLN A 87 12.65 1.17 6.11
CA GLN A 87 12.73 1.84 4.81
C GLN A 87 12.05 3.21 4.88
N PRO A 88 12.35 4.13 3.95
CA PRO A 88 11.50 5.31 3.76
C PRO A 88 10.07 4.87 3.48
N LYS A 89 9.11 5.59 4.01
CA LYS A 89 7.70 5.47 3.58
C LYS A 89 7.52 6.44 2.42
N ARG A 90 7.88 5.98 1.22
CA ARG A 90 7.95 6.84 0.04
C ARG A 90 7.16 6.23 -1.11
N GLY A 91 6.25 7.03 -1.68
CA GLY A 91 5.61 6.78 -2.96
C GLY A 91 6.20 7.67 -4.05
N THR A 92 6.42 7.11 -5.24
CA THR A 92 6.86 7.85 -6.43
C THR A 92 5.97 7.52 -7.61
N ILE A 93 5.48 8.54 -8.30
CA ILE A 93 4.69 8.42 -9.53
C ILE A 93 5.46 9.13 -10.64
N SER A 94 5.87 8.40 -11.67
CA SER A 94 6.66 8.92 -12.78
C SER A 94 5.83 9.05 -14.06
N PHE A 95 5.86 10.24 -14.64
CA PHE A 95 5.26 10.60 -15.92
C PHE A 95 6.35 10.95 -16.93
N ASP A 96 5.98 11.36 -18.13
CA ASP A 96 6.90 11.81 -19.19
C ASP A 96 7.50 13.20 -18.91
N LYS A 97 6.73 14.10 -18.27
CA LYS A 97 7.11 15.51 -18.03
C LYS A 97 7.44 15.85 -16.59
N ALA A 98 7.14 14.95 -15.65
CA ALA A 98 7.37 15.16 -14.24
C ALA A 98 7.40 13.83 -13.49
N TYR A 99 7.93 13.86 -12.27
CA TYR A 99 7.65 12.82 -11.28
C TYR A 99 7.21 13.46 -9.97
N ILE A 100 6.41 12.71 -9.22
CA ILE A 100 5.87 13.14 -7.93
C ILE A 100 6.44 12.22 -6.84
N GLU A 101 6.92 12.80 -5.77
CA GLU A 101 7.36 12.09 -4.56
C GLU A 101 6.46 12.44 -3.39
N LEU A 102 5.98 11.42 -2.70
CA LEU A 102 5.26 11.51 -1.43
C LEU A 102 6.07 10.81 -0.35
N PHE A 103 6.28 11.50 0.78
CA PHE A 103 6.98 10.94 1.94
C PHE A 103 6.02 10.74 3.11
N GLU A 104 6.40 9.85 4.04
CA GLU A 104 5.63 9.51 5.25
C GLU A 104 4.19 9.02 5.00
N TYR A 105 3.93 8.47 3.79
CA TYR A 105 2.64 7.88 3.50
C TYR A 105 2.29 6.75 4.51
N PRO A 106 1.04 6.62 5.00
CA PRO A 106 -0.17 7.33 4.56
C PRO A 106 -0.46 8.66 5.30
N ARG A 107 0.47 9.17 6.07
CA ARG A 107 0.32 10.39 6.88
C ARG A 107 1.10 11.58 6.31
N GLY A 108 1.47 11.54 5.03
CA GLY A 108 2.14 12.64 4.35
C GLY A 108 1.24 13.85 4.17
N GLU A 109 1.79 15.05 4.39
CA GLU A 109 1.11 16.33 4.22
C GLU A 109 1.63 17.08 2.98
N GLU A 110 2.72 16.59 2.39
CA GLU A 110 3.39 17.23 1.26
C GLU A 110 3.68 16.25 0.14
N ALA A 111 3.54 16.73 -1.09
CA ALA A 111 4.01 16.07 -2.30
C ALA A 111 4.98 17.01 -3.04
N ILE A 112 6.06 16.47 -3.58
CA ILE A 112 7.04 17.22 -4.35
C ILE A 112 6.92 16.80 -5.82
N ILE A 113 6.57 17.75 -6.68
CA ILE A 113 6.54 17.56 -8.14
C ILE A 113 7.86 18.08 -8.68
N THR A 114 8.61 17.24 -9.38
CA THR A 114 9.83 17.63 -10.09
C THR A 114 9.60 17.53 -11.59
N TYR A 115 9.75 18.65 -12.29
CA TYR A 115 9.57 18.73 -13.75
C TYR A 115 10.83 18.31 -14.48
N THR A 116 10.67 17.52 -15.56
CA THR A 116 11.81 16.93 -16.30
C THR A 116 12.50 17.92 -17.23
N GLU A 117 11.80 18.98 -17.66
CA GLU A 117 12.32 19.96 -18.62
C GLU A 117 13.48 20.79 -18.06
N ASP A 118 13.36 21.29 -16.85
CA ASP A 118 14.32 22.21 -16.23
C ASP A 118 14.69 21.81 -14.78
N GLY A 119 14.09 20.75 -14.25
CA GLY A 119 14.35 20.24 -12.90
C GLY A 119 13.75 21.11 -11.79
N HIS A 120 12.91 22.10 -12.12
CA HIS A 120 12.27 22.90 -11.06
C HIS A 120 11.31 22.03 -10.24
N LYS A 121 11.10 22.44 -8.99
CA LYS A 121 10.27 21.72 -8.03
C LYS A 121 9.10 22.57 -7.58
N GLU A 122 7.95 21.94 -7.48
CA GLU A 122 6.76 22.49 -6.86
C GLU A 122 6.42 21.65 -5.63
N VAL A 123 6.12 22.29 -4.51
CA VAL A 123 5.67 21.62 -3.28
C VAL A 123 4.18 21.86 -3.13
N VAL A 124 3.42 20.79 -3.06
CA VAL A 124 1.98 20.83 -2.77
C VAL A 124 1.79 20.36 -1.34
N SER A 125 1.31 21.26 -0.47
CA SER A 125 1.02 20.98 0.94
C SER A 125 -0.49 21.04 1.18
N VAL A 126 -1.08 19.95 1.65
CA VAL A 126 -2.54 19.83 1.87
C VAL A 126 -2.83 18.97 3.08
N GLY A 127 -3.81 19.41 3.87
CA GLY A 127 -4.31 18.68 5.02
C GLY A 127 -3.43 18.81 6.26
N SER A 128 -3.73 17.99 7.24
CA SER A 128 -2.98 17.84 8.49
C SER A 128 -3.12 16.44 9.03
N THR A 129 -2.00 15.80 9.36
CA THR A 129 -1.98 14.44 9.92
C THR A 129 -2.72 14.36 11.26
N ASP A 130 -2.72 15.42 12.04
CA ASP A 130 -3.43 15.48 13.31
C ASP A 130 -4.96 15.40 13.14
N ARG A 131 -5.45 15.78 11.96
CA ARG A 131 -6.87 15.76 11.60
C ARG A 131 -7.27 14.56 10.73
N ALA A 132 -6.41 13.59 10.54
CA ALA A 132 -6.66 12.48 9.61
C ALA A 132 -7.95 11.71 9.91
N LEU A 133 -8.25 11.45 11.21
CA LEU A 133 -9.49 10.77 11.60
C LEU A 133 -10.74 11.63 11.37
N GLU A 134 -10.62 12.96 11.46
CA GLU A 134 -11.73 13.87 11.13
C GLU A 134 -12.08 13.79 9.64
N TYR A 135 -11.07 13.68 8.77
CA TYR A 135 -11.28 13.51 7.33
C TYR A 135 -11.96 12.17 7.02
N GLU A 136 -11.54 11.09 7.68
CA GLU A 136 -12.17 9.77 7.51
C GLU A 136 -13.66 9.80 7.90
N VAL A 137 -14.00 10.47 9.01
CA VAL A 137 -15.40 10.61 9.45
C VAL A 137 -16.20 11.47 8.47
N ALA A 138 -15.64 12.60 8.01
CA ALA A 138 -16.30 13.49 7.07
C ALA A 138 -16.59 12.78 5.72
N ASP A 139 -15.65 12.01 5.21
CA ASP A 139 -15.84 11.24 3.98
C ASP A 139 -16.87 10.13 4.15
N MET A 140 -16.92 9.49 5.34
CA MET A 140 -17.98 8.52 5.67
C MET A 140 -19.36 9.17 5.72
N GLU A 141 -19.48 10.36 6.31
CA GLU A 141 -20.76 11.09 6.37
C GLU A 141 -21.29 11.39 4.95
N VAL A 142 -20.41 11.84 4.04
CA VAL A 142 -20.75 12.07 2.64
C VAL A 142 -21.22 10.79 1.94
N ALA A 143 -20.53 9.67 2.16
CA ALA A 143 -20.88 8.38 1.59
C ALA A 143 -22.24 7.86 2.11
N VAL A 144 -22.51 8.01 3.42
CA VAL A 144 -23.80 7.61 4.04
C VAL A 144 -24.96 8.49 3.53
N ALA A 145 -24.71 9.76 3.27
CA ALA A 145 -25.69 10.66 2.67
C ALA A 145 -26.04 10.30 1.21
N GLY A 146 -25.27 9.38 0.59
CA GLY A 146 -25.46 8.99 -0.81
C GLY A 146 -25.00 10.05 -1.81
N GLU A 147 -24.10 10.93 -1.39
CA GLU A 147 -23.53 11.97 -2.24
C GLU A 147 -22.35 11.43 -3.07
N GLU A 148 -21.14 11.86 -2.77
CA GLU A 148 -19.93 11.46 -3.51
C GLU A 148 -19.24 10.24 -2.87
N ASN A 149 -18.77 9.28 -3.68
CA ASN A 149 -17.97 8.15 -3.16
C ASN A 149 -16.49 8.54 -2.97
N ARG A 150 -16.22 9.38 -1.99
CA ARG A 150 -14.83 9.79 -1.65
C ARG A 150 -14.03 8.68 -0.99
N MET A 151 -14.71 7.68 -0.43
CA MET A 151 -14.06 6.54 0.25
C MET A 151 -13.53 5.50 -0.73
N HIS A 152 -13.90 5.55 -2.01
CA HIS A 152 -13.46 4.62 -3.04
C HIS A 152 -13.53 3.15 -2.60
N LEU A 153 -14.73 2.70 -2.18
CA LEU A 153 -14.94 1.30 -1.75
C LEU A 153 -14.61 0.29 -2.85
N ASP A 154 -14.75 0.66 -4.11
CA ASP A 154 -14.30 -0.11 -5.27
C ASP A 154 -12.79 -0.34 -5.25
N TYR A 155 -11.98 0.66 -4.89
CA TYR A 155 -10.53 0.50 -4.73
C TYR A 155 -10.19 -0.40 -3.54
N THR A 156 -10.96 -0.33 -2.46
CA THR A 156 -10.80 -1.23 -1.32
C THR A 156 -10.98 -2.69 -1.75
N ILE A 157 -12.01 -2.99 -2.55
CA ILE A 157 -12.25 -4.34 -3.09
C ILE A 157 -11.08 -4.77 -3.98
N ASP A 158 -10.61 -3.90 -4.87
CA ASP A 158 -9.46 -4.18 -5.73
C ASP A 158 -8.19 -4.53 -4.92
N VAL A 159 -7.92 -3.77 -3.85
CA VAL A 159 -6.77 -4.01 -2.97
C VAL A 159 -6.90 -5.34 -2.23
N MET A 160 -8.07 -5.66 -1.71
CA MET A 160 -8.33 -6.95 -1.06
C MET A 160 -8.15 -8.12 -2.03
N ASP A 161 -8.62 -8.00 -3.26
CA ASP A 161 -8.43 -9.02 -4.31
C ASP A 161 -6.95 -9.20 -4.66
N MET A 162 -6.19 -8.12 -4.78
CA MET A 162 -4.74 -8.20 -5.00
C MET A 162 -4.04 -8.92 -3.85
N MET A 163 -4.32 -8.56 -2.59
CA MET A 163 -3.73 -9.22 -1.42
C MET A 163 -4.10 -10.71 -1.35
N ASN A 164 -5.34 -11.06 -1.66
CA ASN A 164 -5.78 -12.46 -1.72
C ASN A 164 -5.05 -13.25 -2.82
N SER A 165 -4.88 -12.66 -4.00
CA SER A 165 -4.11 -13.28 -5.09
C SER A 165 -2.65 -13.52 -4.70
N ILE A 166 -2.00 -12.51 -4.12
CA ILE A 166 -0.61 -12.59 -3.66
C ILE A 166 -0.43 -13.68 -2.60
N ARG A 167 -1.29 -13.73 -1.58
CA ARG A 167 -1.23 -14.77 -0.54
C ARG A 167 -1.46 -16.18 -1.11
N LYS A 168 -2.38 -16.29 -2.06
CA LYS A 168 -2.65 -17.58 -2.73
C LYS A 168 -1.43 -18.07 -3.49
N ASP A 169 -0.73 -17.21 -4.20
CA ASP A 169 0.50 -17.56 -4.92
C ASP A 169 1.63 -17.96 -3.97
N TRP A 170 1.68 -17.38 -2.79
CA TRP A 170 2.61 -17.77 -1.73
C TRP A 170 2.23 -19.08 -1.02
N GLY A 171 1.02 -19.62 -1.25
CA GLY A 171 0.47 -20.73 -0.48
C GLY A 171 0.21 -20.39 0.98
N MET A 172 0.07 -19.10 1.30
CA MET A 172 -0.10 -18.63 2.66
C MET A 172 -1.59 -18.57 3.03
N ARG A 173 -1.95 -19.30 4.09
CA ARG A 173 -3.28 -19.32 4.68
C ARG A 173 -3.20 -19.06 6.17
N TYR A 174 -4.21 -18.44 6.72
CA TYR A 174 -4.37 -18.31 8.18
C TYR A 174 -5.20 -19.47 8.72
N PRO A 175 -5.10 -19.79 10.03
CA PRO A 175 -5.79 -20.97 10.59
C PRO A 175 -7.30 -20.99 10.34
N GLU A 176 -7.96 -19.83 10.42
CA GLU A 176 -9.40 -19.71 10.18
C GLU A 176 -9.80 -20.05 8.73
N GLU A 177 -8.87 -19.95 7.78
CA GLU A 177 -9.07 -20.29 6.36
C GLU A 177 -8.79 -21.76 6.05
N GLU A 178 -8.19 -22.51 6.98
CA GLU A 178 -7.86 -23.93 6.84
C GLU A 178 -8.99 -24.85 7.29
N GLU A 179 -9.94 -24.34 8.10
CA GLU A 179 -11.06 -25.08 8.66
C GLU A 179 -12.33 -25.05 7.77
N GLY A 180 -12.31 -24.37 6.64
CA GLY A 180 -13.39 -24.26 5.64
C GLY A 180 -13.03 -25.01 4.38
#